data_36f5f57d621dfc0938482863a6aade83
#
_entry.id   36f5f57d621dfc0938482863a6aade83
#
_cell.length_a   1.000
_cell.length_b   1.000
_cell.length_c   1.000
_cell.angle_alpha   90.00
_cell.angle_beta   90.00
_cell.angle_gamma   90.00
#
_symmetry.space_group_name_H-M   'P 1'
#
loop_
_entity.id
_entity.type
_entity.pdbx_description
1 polymer ?
#
loop_
_entity_poly.entity_id
_entity_poly.type
_entity_poly.pdbx_seq_one_letter_code
_entity_poly.pdbx_strand_id
1 'polypeptide(L)'
;MRQVTLAKSAGFCFGVKRAVNKVYEEAKKGRVYTYGPIIHNEEVVKDLENKGVKVINRLEEFQDIPEGTVVIRSHGVAKEVYDFLKKQDLKIVDATCPFVLKIHRIVEEHAKAGEHIVIIGNDKHPEVEGIKGWCGPKNRTVIQNREEAENFAIDGKQKVCIVSQTTFNYKKFQELVEIICKKGYDIIVLNTICNATEERQTEARAIAKEAEAMIVIGGRSSSNTQKLFEICKMECENTYYIQTLDDLDLTKLQSIDNVGITAGASTPNNIIEEVQKNVRNEF
;
A
#
# COMPACT_ATOMS: atom_id res chain seq x y z
N MET A 1 24.94 -15.73 -21.51
CA MET A 1 23.86 -16.26 -20.61
C MET A 1 23.32 -15.06 -19.87
N ARG A 2 22.03 -14.81 -20.00
CA ARG A 2 21.36 -13.64 -19.37
C ARG A 2 21.48 -13.70 -17.85
N GLN A 3 21.89 -12.59 -17.25
CA GLN A 3 21.88 -12.42 -15.81
C GLN A 3 20.49 -11.91 -15.38
N VAL A 4 19.82 -12.62 -14.49
CA VAL A 4 18.51 -12.21 -13.94
C VAL A 4 18.63 -12.03 -12.43
N THR A 5 18.51 -10.78 -11.99
CA THR A 5 18.58 -10.40 -10.57
C THR A 5 17.18 -10.17 -10.03
N LEU A 6 16.72 -11.06 -9.15
CA LEU A 6 15.46 -10.89 -8.43
C LEU A 6 15.70 -10.17 -7.10
N ALA A 7 14.94 -9.11 -6.83
CA ALA A 7 14.98 -8.43 -5.55
C ALA A 7 14.57 -9.40 -4.41
N LYS A 8 15.35 -9.42 -3.34
CA LYS A 8 15.10 -10.28 -2.15
C LYS A 8 13.80 -9.89 -1.43
N SER A 9 13.47 -8.60 -1.46
CA SER A 9 12.26 -8.05 -0.86
C SER A 9 11.01 -8.22 -1.74
N ALA A 10 11.10 -8.80 -2.96
CA ALA A 10 9.98 -8.99 -3.86
C ALA A 10 8.88 -9.86 -3.23
N GLY A 11 7.60 -9.49 -3.45
CA GLY A 11 6.45 -10.29 -3.02
C GLY A 11 5.83 -9.86 -1.69
N PHE A 12 4.97 -10.72 -1.13
CA PHE A 12 4.16 -10.38 0.03
C PHE A 12 4.98 -9.86 1.21
N CYS A 13 4.65 -8.66 1.70
CA CYS A 13 5.13 -8.21 3.00
C CYS A 13 4.38 -8.92 4.14
N PHE A 14 4.89 -8.79 5.35
CA PHE A 14 4.27 -9.38 6.55
C PHE A 14 2.78 -9.03 6.69
N GLY A 15 2.43 -7.74 6.55
CA GLY A 15 1.05 -7.26 6.72
C GLY A 15 0.09 -7.85 5.69
N VAL A 16 0.51 -7.91 4.42
CA VAL A 16 -0.26 -8.50 3.32
C VAL A 16 -0.41 -10.00 3.51
N LYS A 17 0.68 -10.73 3.77
CA LYS A 17 0.63 -12.18 4.01
C LYS A 17 -0.33 -12.54 5.14
N ARG A 18 -0.25 -11.79 6.25
CA ARG A 18 -1.14 -11.96 7.40
C ARG A 18 -2.61 -11.74 7.02
N ALA A 19 -2.92 -10.68 6.27
CA ALA A 19 -4.29 -10.34 5.88
C ALA A 19 -4.88 -11.41 4.95
N VAL A 20 -4.15 -11.80 3.92
CA VAL A 20 -4.56 -12.82 2.95
C VAL A 20 -4.79 -14.17 3.65
N ASN A 21 -3.86 -14.61 4.51
CA ASN A 21 -4.00 -15.86 5.26
C ASN A 21 -5.26 -15.86 6.15
N LYS A 22 -5.57 -14.75 6.83
CA LYS A 22 -6.80 -14.64 7.63
C LYS A 22 -8.05 -14.85 6.80
N VAL A 23 -8.12 -14.30 5.58
CA VAL A 23 -9.27 -14.52 4.70
C VAL A 23 -9.37 -15.99 4.30
N TYR A 24 -8.27 -16.62 3.90
CA TYR A 24 -8.28 -18.06 3.57
C TYR A 24 -8.69 -18.94 4.76
N GLU A 25 -8.23 -18.62 5.96
CA GLU A 25 -8.61 -19.34 7.17
C GLU A 25 -10.10 -19.22 7.49
N GLU A 26 -10.66 -18.01 7.39
CA GLU A 26 -12.08 -17.79 7.64
C GLU A 26 -12.96 -18.37 6.51
N ALA A 27 -12.52 -18.33 5.25
CA ALA A 27 -13.25 -18.91 4.12
C ALA A 27 -13.44 -20.44 4.25
N LYS A 28 -12.56 -21.14 4.97
CA LYS A 28 -12.75 -22.57 5.29
C LYS A 28 -13.83 -22.84 6.33
N LYS A 29 -14.24 -21.81 7.10
CA LYS A 29 -15.17 -21.94 8.23
C LYS A 29 -16.60 -21.55 7.86
N GLY A 30 -16.79 -20.78 6.79
CA GLY A 30 -18.12 -20.32 6.38
C GLY A 30 -18.07 -19.14 5.43
N ARG A 31 -19.17 -18.40 5.35
CA ARG A 31 -19.31 -17.22 4.49
C ARG A 31 -18.39 -16.09 4.94
N VAL A 32 -17.62 -15.53 4.02
CA VAL A 32 -16.67 -14.43 4.26
C VAL A 32 -16.97 -13.27 3.34
N TYR A 33 -16.94 -12.10 3.92
CA TYR A 33 -17.08 -10.81 3.26
C TYR A 33 -15.88 -9.94 3.56
N THR A 34 -15.46 -9.08 2.61
CA THR A 34 -14.47 -8.04 2.85
C THR A 34 -15.05 -6.69 2.52
N TYR A 35 -14.72 -5.66 3.28
CA TYR A 35 -15.05 -4.28 2.92
C TYR A 35 -13.97 -3.72 2.01
N GLY A 36 -14.29 -3.66 0.71
CA GLY A 36 -13.31 -3.46 -0.35
C GLY A 36 -12.35 -4.64 -0.52
N PRO A 37 -11.46 -4.60 -1.52
CA PRO A 37 -10.49 -5.66 -1.75
C PRO A 37 -9.54 -5.79 -0.56
N ILE A 38 -9.21 -7.03 -0.17
CA ILE A 38 -8.33 -7.31 0.99
C ILE A 38 -6.94 -6.70 0.81
N ILE A 39 -6.45 -6.69 -0.43
CA ILE A 39 -5.20 -6.09 -0.88
C ILE A 39 -5.37 -5.57 -2.32
N HIS A 40 -4.47 -4.71 -2.78
CA HIS A 40 -4.44 -4.22 -4.15
C HIS A 40 -3.71 -5.21 -5.09
N ASN A 41 -4.33 -6.35 -5.36
CA ASN A 41 -3.90 -7.33 -6.35
C ASN A 41 -5.12 -8.10 -6.87
N GLU A 42 -5.41 -7.93 -8.14
CA GLU A 42 -6.62 -8.46 -8.78
C GLU A 42 -6.63 -9.99 -8.84
N GLU A 43 -5.47 -10.62 -9.08
CA GLU A 43 -5.37 -12.09 -9.13
C GLU A 43 -5.68 -12.73 -7.77
N VAL A 44 -5.20 -12.11 -6.67
CA VAL A 44 -5.52 -12.58 -5.32
C VAL A 44 -6.99 -12.38 -4.98
N VAL A 45 -7.58 -11.24 -5.36
CA VAL A 45 -9.00 -10.97 -5.15
C VAL A 45 -9.85 -12.00 -5.91
N LYS A 46 -9.55 -12.25 -7.19
CA LYS A 46 -10.22 -13.24 -8.03
C LYS A 46 -10.12 -14.67 -7.48
N ASP A 47 -8.94 -15.06 -6.98
CA ASP A 47 -8.78 -16.37 -6.34
C ASP A 47 -9.65 -16.51 -5.07
N LEU A 48 -9.73 -15.45 -4.27
CA LEU A 48 -10.59 -15.41 -3.07
C LEU A 48 -12.08 -15.47 -3.44
N GLU A 49 -12.49 -14.74 -4.49
CA GLU A 49 -13.87 -14.77 -5.00
C GLU A 49 -14.24 -16.17 -5.51
N ASN A 50 -13.35 -16.85 -6.22
CA ASN A 50 -13.52 -18.25 -6.64
C ASN A 50 -13.67 -19.21 -5.45
N LYS A 51 -13.20 -18.83 -4.27
CA LYS A 51 -13.37 -19.57 -3.00
C LYS A 51 -14.59 -19.11 -2.19
N GLY A 52 -15.45 -18.29 -2.78
CA GLY A 52 -16.71 -17.86 -2.18
C GLY A 52 -16.61 -16.62 -1.29
N VAL A 53 -15.46 -15.95 -1.23
CA VAL A 53 -15.32 -14.66 -0.54
C VAL A 53 -16.00 -13.57 -1.36
N LYS A 54 -16.83 -12.74 -0.73
CA LYS A 54 -17.52 -11.63 -1.39
C LYS A 54 -16.90 -10.29 -1.02
N VAL A 55 -16.56 -9.49 -2.02
CA VAL A 55 -16.12 -8.11 -1.83
C VAL A 55 -17.33 -7.19 -1.78
N ILE A 56 -17.52 -6.50 -0.67
CA ILE A 56 -18.58 -5.50 -0.45
C ILE A 56 -17.96 -4.12 -0.54
N ASN A 57 -18.52 -3.27 -1.40
CA ASN A 57 -17.96 -1.94 -1.65
C ASN A 57 -18.75 -0.80 -0.97
N ARG A 58 -20.00 -1.05 -0.62
CA ARG A 58 -20.86 -0.08 0.07
C ARG A 58 -21.18 -0.58 1.47
N LEU A 59 -21.02 0.31 2.44
CA LEU A 59 -21.17 -0.03 3.86
C LEU A 59 -22.58 -0.49 4.22
N GLU A 60 -23.59 0.10 3.57
CA GLU A 60 -25.00 -0.20 3.80
C GLU A 60 -25.36 -1.65 3.44
N GLU A 61 -24.65 -2.26 2.48
CA GLU A 61 -24.90 -3.65 2.06
C GLU A 61 -24.69 -4.68 3.19
N PHE A 62 -23.92 -4.31 4.22
CA PHE A 62 -23.74 -5.19 5.39
C PHE A 62 -24.97 -5.33 6.26
N GLN A 63 -25.95 -4.43 6.17
CA GLN A 63 -27.23 -4.52 6.91
C GLN A 63 -28.09 -5.70 6.43
N ASP A 64 -27.94 -6.07 5.17
CA ASP A 64 -28.73 -7.14 4.53
C ASP A 64 -28.06 -8.53 4.66
N ILE A 65 -26.89 -8.60 5.30
CA ILE A 65 -26.14 -9.85 5.49
C ILE A 65 -26.58 -10.52 6.78
N PRO A 66 -27.26 -11.68 6.71
CA PRO A 66 -27.84 -12.29 7.91
C PRO A 66 -26.79 -12.98 8.79
N GLU A 67 -25.68 -13.46 8.20
CA GLU A 67 -24.63 -14.20 8.93
C GLU A 67 -23.31 -14.23 8.16
N GLY A 68 -22.21 -14.44 8.86
CA GLY A 68 -20.87 -14.62 8.27
C GLY A 68 -19.78 -13.87 8.99
N THR A 69 -18.59 -13.90 8.38
CA THR A 69 -17.42 -13.21 8.90
C THR A 69 -17.07 -12.04 7.98
N VAL A 70 -16.93 -10.85 8.54
CA VAL A 70 -16.40 -9.67 7.84
C VAL A 70 -14.91 -9.56 8.17
N VAL A 71 -14.05 -9.59 7.14
CA VAL A 71 -12.62 -9.36 7.30
C VAL A 71 -12.28 -7.93 6.89
N ILE A 72 -11.77 -7.15 7.84
CA ILE A 72 -11.27 -5.79 7.56
C ILE A 72 -9.93 -5.89 6.83
N ARG A 73 -9.83 -5.20 5.69
CA ARG A 73 -8.66 -5.22 4.79
C ARG A 73 -7.36 -4.75 5.46
N SER A 74 -6.21 -5.09 4.84
CA SER A 74 -4.88 -4.75 5.34
C SER A 74 -4.63 -3.24 5.51
N HIS A 75 -5.30 -2.40 4.74
CA HIS A 75 -5.22 -0.93 4.76
C HIS A 75 -5.95 -0.29 5.95
N GLY A 76 -6.70 -1.08 6.70
CA GLY A 76 -7.62 -0.57 7.72
C GLY A 76 -8.85 0.12 7.12
N VAL A 77 -9.65 0.65 8.01
CA VAL A 77 -10.87 1.41 7.70
C VAL A 77 -11.00 2.61 8.64
N ALA A 78 -11.82 3.59 8.26
CA ALA A 78 -12.17 4.71 9.12
C ALA A 78 -12.89 4.22 10.39
N LYS A 79 -12.81 5.01 11.46
CA LYS A 79 -13.42 4.67 12.75
C LYS A 79 -14.92 4.44 12.66
N GLU A 80 -15.60 5.30 11.90
CA GLU A 80 -17.04 5.21 11.66
C GLU A 80 -17.44 3.88 10.99
N VAL A 81 -16.62 3.41 10.03
CA VAL A 81 -16.81 2.12 9.36
C VAL A 81 -16.63 0.98 10.36
N TYR A 82 -15.57 1.05 11.17
CA TYR A 82 -15.32 0.04 12.21
C TYR A 82 -16.45 -0.05 13.22
N ASP A 83 -16.94 1.11 13.70
CA ASP A 83 -18.03 1.20 14.67
C ASP A 83 -19.38 0.75 14.06
N PHE A 84 -19.59 1.03 12.76
CA PHE A 84 -20.77 0.53 12.05
C PHE A 84 -20.75 -1.00 11.95
N LEU A 85 -19.65 -1.59 11.50
CA LEU A 85 -19.52 -3.04 11.36
C LEU A 85 -19.72 -3.76 12.70
N LYS A 86 -19.23 -3.18 13.79
CA LYS A 86 -19.43 -3.73 15.15
C LYS A 86 -20.88 -3.80 15.61
N LYS A 87 -21.76 -3.01 15.02
CA LYS A 87 -23.19 -3.00 15.34
C LYS A 87 -23.98 -4.05 14.55
N GLN A 88 -23.34 -4.67 13.53
CA GLN A 88 -23.95 -5.76 12.78
C GLN A 88 -23.79 -7.07 13.54
N ASP A 89 -24.72 -8.01 13.37
CA ASP A 89 -24.65 -9.36 13.94
C ASP A 89 -23.72 -10.26 13.10
N LEU A 90 -22.48 -9.79 12.88
CA LEU A 90 -21.45 -10.42 12.07
C LEU A 90 -20.17 -10.60 12.89
N LYS A 91 -19.49 -11.71 12.66
CA LYS A 91 -18.15 -11.90 13.21
C LYS A 91 -17.16 -10.96 12.52
N ILE A 92 -16.47 -10.11 13.29
CA ILE A 92 -15.44 -9.20 12.76
C ILE A 92 -14.07 -9.81 12.96
N VAL A 93 -13.29 -9.91 11.87
CA VAL A 93 -11.87 -10.29 11.88
C VAL A 93 -11.06 -9.12 11.35
N ASP A 94 -10.35 -8.44 12.23
CA ASP A 94 -9.50 -7.32 11.84
C ASP A 94 -8.17 -7.83 11.28
N ALA A 95 -7.99 -7.65 9.95
CA ALA A 95 -6.75 -7.97 9.25
C ALA A 95 -5.91 -6.72 8.94
N THR A 96 -6.27 -5.56 9.51
CA THR A 96 -5.48 -4.33 9.38
C THR A 96 -4.03 -4.58 9.76
N CYS A 97 -3.11 -4.11 8.93
CA CYS A 97 -1.68 -4.23 9.20
C CYS A 97 -1.33 -3.55 10.54
N PRO A 98 -0.53 -4.18 11.42
CA PRO A 98 -0.13 -3.56 12.70
C PRO A 98 0.54 -2.19 12.55
N PHE A 99 1.27 -1.95 11.46
CA PHE A 99 1.85 -0.65 11.18
C PHE A 99 0.78 0.42 10.90
N VAL A 100 -0.29 0.07 10.18
CA VAL A 100 -1.44 0.96 9.94
C VAL A 100 -2.21 1.21 11.25
N LEU A 101 -2.44 0.16 12.06
CA LEU A 101 -3.07 0.33 13.39
C LEU A 101 -2.27 1.28 14.30
N LYS A 102 -0.94 1.23 14.20
CA LYS A 102 -0.08 2.18 14.92
C LYS A 102 -0.35 3.63 14.47
N ILE A 103 -0.49 3.87 13.17
CA ILE A 103 -0.81 5.21 12.65
C ILE A 103 -2.18 5.67 13.15
N HIS A 104 -3.20 4.81 13.10
CA HIS A 104 -4.53 5.14 13.62
C HIS A 104 -4.49 5.60 15.07
N ARG A 105 -3.72 4.92 15.94
CA ARG A 105 -3.55 5.32 17.35
C ARG A 105 -2.83 6.66 17.49
N ILE A 106 -1.75 6.85 16.73
CA ILE A 106 -0.99 8.11 16.73
C ILE A 106 -1.92 9.28 16.38
N VAL A 107 -2.61 9.21 15.24
CA VAL A 107 -3.43 10.33 14.79
C VAL A 107 -4.63 10.57 15.71
N GLU A 108 -5.21 9.53 16.30
CA GLU A 108 -6.29 9.67 17.28
C GLU A 108 -5.81 10.35 18.56
N GLU A 109 -4.62 10.02 19.06
CA GLU A 109 -4.01 10.60 20.25
C GLU A 109 -3.69 12.08 20.04
N HIS A 110 -2.97 12.42 18.98
CA HIS A 110 -2.60 13.81 18.66
C HIS A 110 -3.82 14.68 18.33
N ALA A 111 -4.82 14.13 17.62
CA ALA A 111 -6.06 14.85 17.36
C ALA A 111 -6.86 15.15 18.64
N LYS A 112 -6.92 14.21 19.61
CA LYS A 112 -7.51 14.42 20.93
C LYS A 112 -6.76 15.48 21.75
N ALA A 113 -5.47 15.61 21.54
CA ALA A 113 -4.65 16.68 22.16
C ALA A 113 -4.87 18.06 21.50
N GLY A 114 -5.69 18.15 20.45
CA GLY A 114 -5.99 19.40 19.72
C GLY A 114 -4.92 19.79 18.70
N GLU A 115 -4.02 18.90 18.37
CA GLU A 115 -2.98 19.12 17.37
C GLU A 115 -3.54 19.03 15.94
N HIS A 116 -2.90 19.72 14.99
CA HIS A 116 -3.22 19.61 13.57
C HIS A 116 -2.50 18.42 12.93
N ILE A 117 -3.24 17.52 12.32
CA ILE A 117 -2.68 16.32 11.70
C ILE A 117 -2.38 16.58 10.23
N VAL A 118 -1.11 16.45 9.84
CA VAL A 118 -0.70 16.43 8.43
C VAL A 118 -0.44 14.98 8.02
N ILE A 119 -1.18 14.53 6.99
CA ILE A 119 -1.05 13.18 6.44
C ILE A 119 -0.36 13.29 5.08
N ILE A 120 0.88 12.87 4.97
CA ILE A 120 1.59 12.83 3.69
C ILE A 120 1.22 11.53 2.95
N GLY A 121 0.43 11.65 1.87
CA GLY A 121 -0.11 10.50 1.16
C GLY A 121 -1.10 10.86 0.06
N ASN A 122 -1.60 9.87 -0.66
CA ASN A 122 -2.67 10.07 -1.64
C ASN A 122 -4.03 10.14 -0.95
N ASP A 123 -4.71 11.27 -1.04
CA ASP A 123 -5.99 11.54 -0.35
C ASP A 123 -7.08 10.50 -0.65
N LYS A 124 -7.09 9.95 -1.87
CA LYS A 124 -8.06 8.93 -2.31
C LYS A 124 -7.66 7.48 -1.98
N HIS A 125 -6.48 7.28 -1.37
CA HIS A 125 -6.03 5.93 -1.05
C HIS A 125 -6.78 5.39 0.18
N PRO A 126 -7.24 4.11 0.17
CA PRO A 126 -7.99 3.51 1.28
C PRO A 126 -7.32 3.60 2.65
N GLU A 127 -5.98 3.52 2.70
CA GLU A 127 -5.23 3.69 3.95
C GLU A 127 -5.33 5.13 4.48
N VAL A 128 -5.20 6.13 3.59
CA VAL A 128 -5.31 7.56 3.97
C VAL A 128 -6.74 7.90 4.39
N GLU A 129 -7.75 7.36 3.70
CA GLU A 129 -9.15 7.49 4.13
C GLU A 129 -9.36 6.89 5.53
N GLY A 130 -8.77 5.73 5.80
CA GLY A 130 -8.75 5.14 7.13
C GLY A 130 -8.13 6.10 8.16
N ILE A 131 -6.93 6.58 7.92
CA ILE A 131 -6.21 7.50 8.81
C ILE A 131 -7.05 8.77 9.09
N LYS A 132 -7.64 9.37 8.03
CA LYS A 132 -8.54 10.53 8.15
C LYS A 132 -9.71 10.28 9.11
N GLY A 133 -10.29 9.10 9.08
CA GLY A 133 -11.40 8.73 9.96
C GLY A 133 -11.01 8.61 11.43
N TRP A 134 -9.77 8.31 11.74
CA TRP A 134 -9.28 8.21 13.13
C TRP A 134 -8.86 9.55 13.73
N CYS A 135 -8.52 10.56 12.93
CA CYS A 135 -8.23 11.90 13.44
C CYS A 135 -9.45 12.86 13.40
N GLY A 136 -10.58 12.39 12.89
CA GLY A 136 -11.79 13.21 12.78
C GLY A 136 -11.72 14.26 11.64
N PRO A 137 -12.80 15.03 11.41
CA PRO A 137 -12.90 15.95 10.27
C PRO A 137 -12.19 17.30 10.47
N LYS A 138 -11.90 17.67 11.70
CA LYS A 138 -11.30 18.98 12.05
C LYS A 138 -9.79 18.83 12.20
N ASN A 139 -9.07 19.93 11.94
CA ASN A 139 -7.62 20.04 12.18
C ASN A 139 -6.81 18.96 11.49
N ARG A 140 -7.10 18.65 10.21
CA ARG A 140 -6.30 17.75 9.40
C ARG A 140 -6.10 18.27 7.98
N THR A 141 -4.95 17.96 7.40
CA THR A 141 -4.61 18.25 6.00
C THR A 141 -3.92 17.05 5.38
N VAL A 142 -4.28 16.69 4.14
CA VAL A 142 -3.53 15.69 3.36
C VAL A 142 -2.63 16.45 2.38
N ILE A 143 -1.38 16.02 2.28
CA ILE A 143 -0.37 16.61 1.38
C ILE A 143 0.24 15.49 0.53
N GLN A 144 0.16 15.64 -0.80
CA GLN A 144 0.65 14.65 -1.76
C GLN A 144 1.88 15.11 -2.52
N ASN A 145 2.04 16.43 -2.67
CA ASN A 145 3.03 17.03 -3.57
C ASN A 145 3.62 18.31 -3.00
N ARG A 146 4.62 18.83 -3.69
CA ARG A 146 5.37 20.02 -3.31
C ARG A 146 4.48 21.28 -3.23
N GLU A 147 3.61 21.48 -4.20
CA GLU A 147 2.72 22.65 -4.27
C GLU A 147 1.80 22.70 -3.05
N GLU A 148 1.21 21.56 -2.67
CA GLU A 148 0.37 21.45 -1.47
C GLU A 148 1.16 21.72 -0.18
N ALA A 149 2.43 21.28 -0.09
CA ALA A 149 3.29 21.56 1.03
C ALA A 149 3.70 23.04 1.11
N GLU A 150 3.98 23.68 -0.04
CA GLU A 150 4.27 25.12 -0.12
C GLU A 150 3.06 25.97 0.25
N ASN A 151 1.86 25.54 -0.12
CA ASN A 151 0.60 26.24 0.19
C ASN A 151 0.03 25.88 1.58
N PHE A 152 0.60 24.91 2.29
CA PHE A 152 0.13 24.53 3.61
C PHE A 152 0.18 25.70 4.60
N ALA A 153 -0.96 26.03 5.18
CA ALA A 153 -1.09 27.01 6.23
C ALA A 153 -2.17 26.57 7.22
N ILE A 154 -1.94 26.86 8.49
CA ILE A 154 -2.92 26.64 9.55
C ILE A 154 -3.09 27.93 10.35
N ASP A 155 -4.30 28.13 10.86
CA ASP A 155 -4.60 29.25 11.74
C ASP A 155 -4.16 28.95 13.17
N GLY A 156 -3.54 29.94 13.83
CA GLY A 156 -3.20 29.88 15.25
C GLY A 156 -1.87 29.20 15.57
N LYS A 157 -1.70 28.91 16.87
CA LYS A 157 -0.46 28.31 17.46
C LYS A 157 -0.62 26.80 17.72
N GLN A 158 -1.42 26.11 16.87
CA GLN A 158 -1.58 24.67 17.04
C GLN A 158 -0.25 23.95 16.75
N LYS A 159 0.04 22.90 17.53
CA LYS A 159 1.08 21.96 17.18
C LYS A 159 0.67 21.14 15.97
N VAL A 160 1.64 20.76 15.16
CA VAL A 160 1.44 19.96 13.95
C VAL A 160 2.06 18.58 14.15
N CYS A 161 1.28 17.54 13.99
CA CYS A 161 1.78 16.16 13.93
C CYS A 161 1.77 15.69 12.48
N ILE A 162 2.94 15.38 11.93
CA ILE A 162 3.10 14.86 10.57
C ILE A 162 3.23 13.35 10.60
N VAL A 163 2.36 12.65 9.86
CA VAL A 163 2.43 11.21 9.58
C VAL A 163 2.43 10.97 8.08
N SER A 164 2.71 9.76 7.64
CA SER A 164 2.67 9.40 6.22
C SER A 164 1.90 8.11 5.96
N GLN A 165 1.39 7.97 4.75
CA GLN A 165 0.96 6.71 4.19
C GLN A 165 2.13 5.72 4.19
N THR A 166 1.89 4.46 4.61
CA THR A 166 2.96 3.45 4.79
C THR A 166 3.74 3.12 3.51
N THR A 167 3.14 3.35 2.34
CA THR A 167 3.72 3.07 1.02
C THR A 167 4.22 4.32 0.29
N PHE A 168 4.30 5.47 0.96
CA PHE A 168 4.74 6.71 0.32
C PHE A 168 6.23 6.64 -0.07
N ASN A 169 6.64 7.46 -1.04
CA ASN A 169 8.05 7.53 -1.44
C ASN A 169 8.87 8.25 -0.36
N TYR A 170 9.90 7.57 0.16
CA TYR A 170 10.71 8.06 1.28
C TYR A 170 11.40 9.40 0.99
N LYS A 171 12.01 9.55 -0.19
CA LYS A 171 12.68 10.80 -0.57
C LYS A 171 11.70 11.97 -0.70
N LYS A 172 10.56 11.72 -1.35
CA LYS A 172 9.49 12.74 -1.46
C LYS A 172 8.94 13.12 -0.08
N PHE A 173 8.80 12.17 0.84
CA PHE A 173 8.39 12.46 2.21
C PHE A 173 9.37 13.42 2.89
N GLN A 174 10.67 13.17 2.80
CA GLN A 174 11.69 14.05 3.37
C GLN A 174 11.61 15.47 2.79
N GLU A 175 11.50 15.60 1.46
CA GLU A 175 11.36 16.90 0.78
C GLU A 175 10.12 17.69 1.27
N LEU A 176 8.96 17.02 1.38
CA LEU A 176 7.73 17.66 1.83
C LEU A 176 7.83 18.09 3.30
N VAL A 177 8.40 17.25 4.16
CA VAL A 177 8.64 17.57 5.58
C VAL A 177 9.56 18.79 5.71
N GLU A 178 10.64 18.87 4.93
CA GLU A 178 11.55 20.02 4.95
C GLU A 178 10.84 21.33 4.58
N ILE A 179 9.96 21.30 3.58
CA ILE A 179 9.17 22.47 3.16
C ILE A 179 8.25 22.91 4.30
N ILE A 180 7.54 21.97 4.93
CA ILE A 180 6.59 22.28 6.01
C ILE A 180 7.34 22.81 7.25
N CYS A 181 8.48 22.21 7.61
CA CYS A 181 9.29 22.64 8.75
C CYS A 181 9.81 24.09 8.62
N LYS A 182 10.10 24.55 7.39
CA LYS A 182 10.54 25.94 7.14
C LYS A 182 9.45 26.99 7.44
N LYS A 183 8.21 26.60 7.67
CA LYS A 183 7.10 27.52 7.94
C LYS A 183 7.01 28.00 9.40
N GLY A 184 7.85 27.45 10.29
CA GLY A 184 8.00 27.93 11.67
C GLY A 184 6.92 27.46 12.65
N TYR A 185 6.16 26.41 12.31
CA TYR A 185 5.22 25.79 13.23
C TYR A 185 5.94 24.92 14.28
N ASP A 186 5.29 24.66 15.42
CA ASP A 186 5.73 23.63 16.39
C ASP A 186 5.35 22.26 15.83
N ILE A 187 6.32 21.50 15.29
CA ILE A 187 6.10 20.30 14.49
C ILE A 187 6.69 19.06 15.12
N ILE A 188 5.90 18.01 15.23
CA ILE A 188 6.36 16.64 15.49
C ILE A 188 6.28 15.86 14.18
N VAL A 189 7.41 15.32 13.73
CA VAL A 189 7.47 14.46 12.55
C VAL A 189 7.58 13.01 12.98
N LEU A 190 6.57 12.21 12.62
CA LEU A 190 6.56 10.78 12.86
C LEU A 190 6.64 10.06 11.50
N ASN A 191 7.84 9.58 11.15
CA ASN A 191 7.99 8.77 9.94
C ASN A 191 7.25 7.44 10.13
N THR A 192 6.10 7.33 9.45
CA THR A 192 5.25 6.13 9.46
C THR A 192 5.33 5.32 8.17
N ILE A 193 6.26 5.63 7.27
CA ILE A 193 6.60 4.77 6.14
C ILE A 193 7.05 3.42 6.67
N CYS A 194 6.50 2.34 6.12
CA CYS A 194 6.84 1.00 6.57
C CYS A 194 8.27 0.64 6.16
N ASN A 195 9.06 0.04 7.07
CA ASN A 195 10.42 -0.42 6.78
C ASN A 195 10.48 -1.32 5.55
N ALA A 196 9.49 -2.21 5.37
CA ALA A 196 9.39 -3.05 4.18
C ALA A 196 9.20 -2.23 2.88
N THR A 197 8.64 -1.03 2.94
CA THR A 197 8.54 -0.10 1.80
C THR A 197 9.89 0.53 1.51
N GLU A 198 10.57 1.03 2.52
CA GLU A 198 11.89 1.66 2.39
C GLU A 198 12.94 0.66 1.87
N GLU A 199 12.96 -0.55 2.41
CA GLU A 199 13.82 -1.64 1.97
C GLU A 199 13.60 -1.95 0.48
N ARG A 200 12.34 -2.13 0.05
CA ARG A 200 12.00 -2.37 -1.36
C ARG A 200 12.42 -1.24 -2.28
N GLN A 201 12.17 0.00 -1.88
CA GLN A 201 12.52 1.17 -2.68
C GLN A 201 14.04 1.30 -2.85
N THR A 202 14.79 1.03 -1.79
CA THR A 202 16.26 1.07 -1.80
C THR A 202 16.83 -0.05 -2.66
N GLU A 203 16.35 -1.28 -2.48
CA GLU A 203 16.82 -2.44 -3.25
C GLU A 203 16.46 -2.32 -4.73
N ALA A 204 15.20 -1.96 -5.04
CA ALA A 204 14.77 -1.78 -6.44
C ALA A 204 15.59 -0.71 -7.17
N ARG A 205 15.90 0.40 -6.50
CA ARG A 205 16.78 1.44 -7.03
C ARG A 205 18.18 0.92 -7.30
N ALA A 206 18.75 0.14 -6.37
CA ALA A 206 20.09 -0.42 -6.53
C ALA A 206 20.17 -1.38 -7.72
N ILE A 207 19.19 -2.27 -7.86
CA ILE A 207 19.11 -3.21 -8.99
C ILE A 207 18.92 -2.44 -10.31
N ALA A 208 18.03 -1.43 -10.33
CA ALA A 208 17.73 -0.67 -11.56
C ALA A 208 18.93 0.09 -12.11
N LYS A 209 19.86 0.52 -11.26
CA LYS A 209 21.10 1.20 -11.69
C LYS A 209 22.04 0.29 -12.46
N GLU A 210 22.03 -1.00 -12.18
CA GLU A 210 22.91 -2.00 -12.77
C GLU A 210 22.23 -2.76 -13.92
N ALA A 211 20.91 -2.70 -14.02
CA ALA A 211 20.14 -3.45 -15.00
C ALA A 211 19.96 -2.68 -16.32
N GLU A 212 20.00 -3.41 -17.44
CA GLU A 212 19.65 -2.89 -18.77
C GLU A 212 18.14 -2.86 -19.00
N ALA A 213 17.40 -3.73 -18.28
CA ALA A 213 15.96 -3.70 -18.21
C ALA A 213 15.45 -4.05 -16.81
N MET A 214 14.35 -3.44 -16.40
CA MET A 214 13.68 -3.70 -15.13
C MET A 214 12.26 -4.19 -15.36
N ILE A 215 11.88 -5.24 -14.64
CA ILE A 215 10.50 -5.74 -14.58
C ILE A 215 9.95 -5.49 -13.19
N VAL A 216 8.87 -4.73 -13.10
CA VAL A 216 8.18 -4.41 -11.85
C VAL A 216 6.82 -5.11 -11.86
N ILE A 217 6.66 -6.12 -10.99
CA ILE A 217 5.49 -6.99 -10.98
C ILE A 217 4.51 -6.56 -9.89
N GLY A 218 3.23 -6.40 -10.23
CA GLY A 218 2.16 -6.21 -9.25
C GLY A 218 0.93 -5.49 -9.79
N GLY A 219 -0.10 -5.39 -8.96
CA GLY A 219 -1.38 -4.79 -9.32
C GLY A 219 -1.27 -3.31 -9.67
N ARG A 220 -1.98 -2.89 -10.72
CA ARG A 220 -1.96 -1.49 -11.21
C ARG A 220 -2.51 -0.51 -10.17
N SER A 221 -3.41 -0.95 -9.31
CA SER A 221 -3.98 -0.16 -8.20
C SER A 221 -3.08 -0.13 -6.94
N SER A 222 -1.97 -0.89 -6.93
CA SER A 222 -1.06 -0.95 -5.78
C SER A 222 -0.15 0.27 -5.71
N SER A 223 -0.35 1.12 -4.70
CA SER A 223 0.50 2.30 -4.44
C SER A 223 1.97 1.92 -4.30
N ASN A 224 2.29 0.83 -3.58
CA ASN A 224 3.67 0.36 -3.44
C ASN A 224 4.28 -0.01 -4.78
N THR A 225 3.56 -0.75 -5.64
CA THR A 225 4.08 -1.16 -6.96
C THR A 225 4.29 0.03 -7.88
N GLN A 226 3.36 1.00 -7.89
CA GLN A 226 3.50 2.24 -8.65
C GLN A 226 4.76 3.01 -8.25
N LYS A 227 5.04 3.11 -6.94
CA LYS A 227 6.25 3.79 -6.44
C LYS A 227 7.53 3.05 -6.82
N LEU A 228 7.53 1.71 -6.80
CA LEU A 228 8.67 0.92 -7.29
C LEU A 228 8.89 1.16 -8.78
N PHE A 229 7.82 1.16 -9.58
CA PHE A 229 7.93 1.46 -11.01
C PHE A 229 8.50 2.85 -11.28
N GLU A 230 7.99 3.89 -10.59
CA GLU A 230 8.51 5.26 -10.70
C GLU A 230 10.01 5.31 -10.38
N ILE A 231 10.45 4.63 -9.32
CA ILE A 231 11.84 4.60 -8.89
C ILE A 231 12.73 3.86 -9.90
N CYS A 232 12.30 2.69 -10.38
CA CYS A 232 13.05 1.94 -11.38
C CYS A 232 13.16 2.69 -12.70
N LYS A 233 12.06 3.34 -13.15
CA LYS A 233 12.03 4.11 -14.40
C LYS A 233 12.96 5.33 -14.39
N MET A 234 13.23 5.90 -13.22
CA MET A 234 14.23 6.99 -13.09
C MET A 234 15.67 6.52 -13.27
N GLU A 235 15.98 5.26 -12.96
CA GLU A 235 17.32 4.71 -12.99
C GLU A 235 17.56 3.84 -14.25
N CYS A 236 16.50 3.22 -14.81
CA CYS A 236 16.55 2.32 -15.97
C CYS A 236 15.43 2.67 -16.96
N GLU A 237 15.81 3.09 -18.17
CA GLU A 237 14.84 3.52 -19.19
C GLU A 237 13.92 2.35 -19.63
N ASN A 238 14.47 1.13 -19.76
CA ASN A 238 13.70 -0.05 -20.14
C ASN A 238 13.02 -0.67 -18.92
N THR A 239 12.06 0.04 -18.32
CA THR A 239 11.30 -0.46 -17.16
C THR A 239 9.91 -0.83 -17.59
N TYR A 240 9.53 -2.09 -17.32
CA TYR A 240 8.22 -2.69 -17.65
C TYR A 240 7.40 -2.88 -16.37
N TYR A 241 6.13 -2.42 -16.39
CA TYR A 241 5.17 -2.64 -15.32
C TYR A 241 4.16 -3.69 -15.77
N ILE A 242 4.13 -4.83 -15.08
CA ILE A 242 3.28 -5.97 -15.41
C ILE A 242 2.50 -6.46 -14.19
N GLN A 243 1.34 -7.07 -14.39
CA GLN A 243 0.62 -7.81 -13.36
C GLN A 243 0.92 -9.30 -13.42
N THR A 244 0.92 -9.85 -14.64
CA THR A 244 1.23 -11.26 -14.93
C THR A 244 2.22 -11.35 -16.09
N LEU A 245 2.66 -12.56 -16.42
CA LEU A 245 3.54 -12.80 -17.56
C LEU A 245 2.93 -12.35 -18.89
N ASP A 246 1.61 -12.45 -19.02
CA ASP A 246 0.89 -12.09 -20.27
C ASP A 246 1.02 -10.60 -20.61
N ASP A 247 1.33 -9.74 -19.64
CA ASP A 247 1.59 -8.31 -19.87
C ASP A 247 3.01 -8.04 -20.43
N LEU A 248 3.90 -9.05 -20.44
CA LEU A 248 5.29 -8.89 -20.83
C LEU A 248 5.56 -9.39 -22.25
N ASP A 249 5.88 -8.47 -23.14
CA ASP A 249 6.43 -8.80 -24.44
C ASP A 249 7.91 -9.20 -24.32
N LEU A 250 8.18 -10.49 -24.23
CA LEU A 250 9.52 -11.05 -24.05
C LEU A 250 10.45 -10.73 -25.24
N THR A 251 9.93 -10.44 -26.44
CA THR A 251 10.75 -10.08 -27.60
C THR A 251 11.54 -8.78 -27.35
N LYS A 252 11.04 -7.89 -26.49
CA LYS A 252 11.72 -6.65 -26.08
C LYS A 252 12.97 -6.89 -25.23
N LEU A 253 13.12 -8.10 -24.73
CA LEU A 253 14.28 -8.47 -23.91
C LEU A 253 15.36 -9.20 -24.71
N GLN A 254 15.17 -9.51 -26.01
CA GLN A 254 16.08 -10.35 -26.81
C GLN A 254 17.56 -9.91 -26.78
N SER A 255 17.81 -8.60 -26.81
CA SER A 255 19.17 -8.03 -26.81
C SER A 255 19.63 -7.57 -25.42
N ILE A 256 18.93 -7.98 -24.35
CA ILE A 256 19.22 -7.55 -22.97
C ILE A 256 19.96 -8.66 -22.24
N ASP A 257 21.15 -8.36 -21.73
CA ASP A 257 21.98 -9.31 -20.99
C ASP A 257 21.73 -9.26 -19.47
N ASN A 258 21.38 -8.09 -18.91
CA ASN A 258 21.18 -7.90 -17.48
C ASN A 258 19.74 -7.41 -17.17
N VAL A 259 18.91 -8.30 -16.62
CA VAL A 259 17.53 -8.01 -16.27
C VAL A 259 17.32 -7.99 -14.77
N GLY A 260 16.82 -6.89 -14.25
CA GLY A 260 16.38 -6.78 -12.86
C GLY A 260 14.87 -7.07 -12.72
N ILE A 261 14.48 -7.79 -11.67
CA ILE A 261 13.09 -8.08 -11.34
C ILE A 261 12.80 -7.63 -9.91
N THR A 262 11.75 -6.84 -9.73
CA THR A 262 11.19 -6.54 -8.41
C THR A 262 9.67 -6.72 -8.42
N ALA A 263 9.07 -6.81 -7.22
CA ALA A 263 7.63 -6.98 -7.13
C ALA A 263 7.05 -6.23 -5.93
N GLY A 264 5.82 -5.76 -6.11
CA GLY A 264 5.07 -5.08 -5.06
C GLY A 264 4.76 -5.97 -3.86
N ALA A 265 4.52 -5.32 -2.71
CA ALA A 265 4.21 -5.97 -1.43
C ALA A 265 2.90 -6.78 -1.42
N SER A 266 2.11 -6.67 -2.47
CA SER A 266 0.86 -7.42 -2.68
C SER A 266 0.92 -8.42 -3.83
N THR A 267 2.11 -8.74 -4.35
CA THR A 267 2.32 -9.68 -5.46
C THR A 267 2.59 -11.10 -4.93
N PRO A 268 1.82 -12.11 -5.36
CA PRO A 268 2.04 -13.50 -4.97
C PRO A 268 3.34 -14.08 -5.55
N ASN A 269 3.97 -14.99 -4.80
CA ASN A 269 5.25 -15.60 -5.20
C ASN A 269 5.15 -16.42 -6.50
N ASN A 270 4.05 -17.12 -6.74
CA ASN A 270 3.85 -17.91 -7.95
C ASN A 270 3.96 -17.05 -9.22
N ILE A 271 3.42 -15.83 -9.22
CA ILE A 271 3.54 -14.90 -10.35
C ILE A 271 4.99 -14.44 -10.53
N ILE A 272 5.69 -14.17 -9.43
CA ILE A 272 7.10 -13.75 -9.47
C ILE A 272 7.98 -14.87 -10.04
N GLU A 273 7.79 -16.09 -9.56
CA GLU A 273 8.52 -17.29 -9.99
C GLU A 273 8.27 -17.60 -11.47
N GLU A 274 7.02 -17.49 -11.93
CA GLU A 274 6.64 -17.66 -13.32
C GLU A 274 7.37 -16.66 -14.23
N VAL A 275 7.30 -15.36 -13.92
CA VAL A 275 8.00 -14.33 -14.68
C VAL A 275 9.52 -14.57 -14.67
N GLN A 276 10.10 -14.83 -13.49
CA GLN A 276 11.54 -15.07 -13.36
C GLN A 276 12.00 -16.26 -14.21
N LYS A 277 11.24 -17.38 -14.18
CA LYS A 277 11.54 -18.58 -14.95
C LYS A 277 11.51 -18.32 -16.46
N ASN A 278 10.46 -17.64 -16.93
CA ASN A 278 10.32 -17.36 -18.36
C ASN A 278 11.40 -16.37 -18.86
N VAL A 279 11.69 -15.32 -18.10
CA VAL A 279 12.77 -14.38 -18.43
C VAL A 279 14.15 -15.05 -18.48
N ARG A 280 14.39 -16.10 -17.68
CA ARG A 280 15.65 -16.87 -17.72
C ARG A 280 15.73 -17.86 -18.87
N ASN A 281 14.61 -18.48 -19.26
CA ASN A 281 14.60 -19.67 -20.14
C ASN A 281 14.41 -19.34 -21.61
N GLU A 282 13.96 -18.15 -21.96
CA GLU A 282 13.59 -17.83 -23.35
C GLU A 282 14.77 -17.47 -24.28
N PHE A 283 16.01 -17.54 -23.77
CA PHE A 283 17.20 -17.22 -24.60
C PHE A 283 18.44 -17.99 -24.16
#